data_b8854b87829e2f6165c291ef2199a67f
#
_entry.id   b8854b87829e2f6165c291ef2199a67f
#
_cell.length_a   1.000
_cell.length_b   1.000
_cell.length_c   1.000
_cell.angle_alpha   90.00
_cell.angle_beta   90.00
_cell.angle_gamma   90.00
#
_symmetry.space_group_name_H-M   'P 1'
#
loop_
_entity.id
_entity.type
_entity.pdbx_description
1 polymer ?
#
loop_
_entity_poly.entity_id
_entity_poly.type
_entity_poly.pdbx_seq_one_letter_code
_entity_poly.pdbx_strand_id
1 'polypeptide(L)' 'MIYVIDHKDSFTHNVVHQLSLFDQVLCDDFSKVSKSKLNQASTIVFSPGPGSP' A
#
# COMPACT_ATOMS: atom_id res chain seq x y z
N MET A 1 8.96 1.02 7.78
CA MET A 1 7.51 1.20 7.55
C MET A 1 7.19 0.86 6.10
N ILE A 2 6.16 0.11 5.87
CA ILE A 2 5.70 -0.30 4.54
C ILE A 2 4.54 0.60 4.14
N TYR A 3 4.61 1.19 2.97
CA TYR A 3 3.55 2.06 2.47
C TYR A 3 2.87 1.39 1.28
N VAL A 4 1.59 1.07 1.43
CA VAL A 4 0.80 0.40 0.40
C VAL A 4 -0.06 1.42 -0.31
N ILE A 5 0.03 1.45 -1.64
CA ILE A 5 -0.76 2.33 -2.47
C ILE A 5 -1.86 1.51 -3.12
N ASP A 6 -3.11 1.84 -2.77
CA ASP A 6 -4.29 1.10 -3.17
C ASP A 6 -4.89 1.68 -4.45
N HIS A 7 -5.18 0.81 -5.40
CA HIS A 7 -5.87 1.17 -6.65
C HIS A 7 -7.31 0.67 -6.63
N LYS A 8 -7.96 0.77 -5.48
CA LYS A 8 -9.36 0.35 -5.29
C LYS A 8 -9.54 -1.15 -5.49
N ASP A 9 -8.53 -1.91 -5.13
CA ASP A 9 -8.57 -3.36 -5.21
C ASP A 9 -9.09 -3.93 -3.90
N SER A 10 -10.06 -4.84 -3.97
CA SER A 10 -10.60 -5.49 -2.79
C SER A 10 -9.58 -6.38 -2.08
N PHE A 11 -8.52 -6.78 -2.76
CA PHE A 11 -7.47 -7.59 -2.16
C PHE A 11 -6.51 -6.81 -1.28
N THR A 12 -6.58 -5.50 -1.30
CA THR A 12 -5.65 -4.67 -0.55
C THR A 12 -5.70 -4.97 0.94
N HIS A 13 -6.87 -5.24 1.49
CA HIS A 13 -7.00 -5.56 2.92
C HIS A 13 -6.20 -6.80 3.30
N ASN A 14 -6.22 -7.83 2.45
CA ASN A 14 -5.45 -9.04 2.73
C ASN A 14 -3.96 -8.78 2.67
N VAL A 15 -3.51 -8.01 1.71
CA VAL A 15 -2.11 -7.65 1.56
C VAL A 15 -1.65 -6.85 2.77
N VAL A 16 -2.41 -5.84 3.17
CA VAL A 16 -2.07 -5.01 4.32
C VAL A 16 -1.98 -5.87 5.59
N HIS A 17 -2.94 -6.77 5.78
CA HIS A 17 -2.94 -7.63 6.96
C HIS A 17 -1.68 -8.51 7.00
N GLN A 18 -1.32 -9.12 5.88
CA GLN A 18 -0.14 -9.97 5.82
C GLN A 18 1.15 -9.19 6.06
N LEU A 19 1.27 -8.02 5.45
CA LEU A 19 2.46 -7.19 5.62
C LEU A 19 2.59 -6.66 7.04
N SER A 20 1.48 -6.39 7.70
CA SER A 20 1.50 -5.88 9.08
C SER A 20 2.09 -6.88 10.07
N LEU A 21 2.18 -8.15 9.69
CA LEU A 21 2.83 -9.15 10.52
C LEU A 21 4.35 -9.00 10.53
N PHE A 22 4.90 -8.28 9.58
CA PHE A 22 6.35 -8.09 9.44
C PHE A 22 6.81 -6.70 9.85
N ASP A 23 6.00 -5.68 9.61
CA ASP A 23 6.38 -4.31 9.89
C ASP A 23 5.13 -3.44 9.97
N GLN A 24 5.33 -2.19 10.40
CA GLN A 24 4.25 -1.21 10.40
C GLN A 24 3.84 -0.91 8.96
N VAL A 25 2.54 -0.92 8.70
CA VAL A 25 1.99 -0.70 7.38
C VAL A 25 1.06 0.51 7.38
N LEU A 26 1.24 1.38 6.40
CA LEU A 26 0.29 2.44 6.09
C LEU A 26 -0.28 2.19 4.70
N CYS A 27 -1.55 2.50 4.53
CA CYS A 27 -2.24 2.30 3.26
C CYS A 27 -3.01 3.56 2.89
N ASP A 28 -2.81 4.04 1.68
CA ASP A 28 -3.56 5.18 1.14
C ASP A 28 -4.05 4.86 -0.26
N ASP A 29 -5.16 5.49 -0.63
CA ASP A 29 -5.66 5.43 -1.99
C ASP A 29 -4.66 6.14 -2.93
N PHE A 30 -4.52 5.63 -4.16
CA PHE A 30 -3.55 6.19 -5.10
C PHE A 30 -3.79 7.68 -5.37
N SER A 31 -5.02 8.15 -5.23
CA SER A 31 -5.35 9.56 -5.44
C SER A 31 -4.96 10.43 -4.23
N LYS A 32 -4.59 9.81 -3.12
CA LYS A 32 -4.27 10.51 -1.87
C LYS A 32 -2.86 10.19 -1.38
N VAL A 33 -2.00 9.81 -2.28
CA VAL A 33 -0.62 9.46 -1.92
C VAL A 33 0.10 10.70 -1.40
N SER A 34 0.81 10.53 -0.28
CA SER A 34 1.57 11.60 0.36
C SER A 34 3.05 11.41 0.09
N LYS A 35 3.71 12.45 -0.39
CA LYS A 35 5.16 12.41 -0.61
C LYS A 35 5.91 12.23 0.70
N SER A 36 5.40 12.81 1.79
CA SER A 36 6.03 12.65 3.09
C SER A 36 6.04 11.19 3.52
N LYS A 37 4.93 10.48 3.30
CA LYS A 37 4.85 9.06 3.63
C LYS A 37 5.76 8.24 2.73
N LEU A 38 5.83 8.60 1.44
CA LEU A 38 6.74 7.92 0.52
C LEU A 38 8.18 8.02 0.97
N ASN A 39 8.59 9.20 1.43
CA ASN A 39 9.95 9.41 1.89
C ASN A 39 10.26 8.66 3.18
N GLN A 40 9.27 8.46 4.03
CA GLN A 40 9.45 7.76 5.30
C GLN A 40 9.40 6.25 5.14
N ALA A 41 8.80 5.76 4.08
CA ALA A 41 8.64 4.33 3.88
C ALA A 41 9.96 3.68 3.49
N SER A 42 10.26 2.54 4.10
CA SER A 42 11.39 1.71 3.70
C SER A 42 11.04 0.83 2.50
N THR A 43 9.75 0.52 2.35
CA THR A 43 9.24 -0.30 1.25
C THR A 43 7.94 0.29 0.76
N ILE A 44 7.77 0.35 -0.54
CA ILE A 44 6.54 0.83 -1.17
C ILE A 44 5.94 -0.32 -1.97
N VAL A 45 4.66 -0.60 -1.71
CA VAL A 45 3.94 -1.68 -2.38
C VAL A 45 2.78 -1.08 -3.15
N PHE A 46 2.70 -1.40 -4.43
CA PHE A 46 1.55 -1.01 -5.25
C PHE A 46 0.58 -2.18 -5.33
N SER A 47 -0.65 -1.93 -4.88
CA SER A 47 -1.71 -2.93 -5.04
C SER A 47 -2.09 -3.00 -6.53
N PRO A 48 -2.09 -4.16 -7.15
CA PRO A 48 -2.47 -4.27 -8.55
C PRO A 48 -3.94 -3.92 -8.75
N GLY A 49 -4.20 -3.06 -9.73
CA GLY A 49 -5.57 -2.69 -10.05
C GLY A 49 -6.28 -3.81 -10.79
N PRO A 50 -7.61 -3.74 -10.86
CA PRO A 50 -8.38 -4.71 -11.63
C PRO A 50 -8.03 -4.62 -13.11
N GLY A 51 -7.95 -5.76 -13.75
CA GLY A 51 -7.65 -5.83 -15.16
C GLY A 51 -6.18 -5.61 -15.50
N SER A 52 -5.33 -5.58 -14.51
CA SER A 52 -3.89 -5.45 -14.69
C SER A 52 -3.26 -6.76 -15.12
N PRO A 53 -2.17 -6.69 -15.76
CA PRO A 53 -1.50 -5.67 -16.55
C PRO A 53 -2.01 -5.60 -17.92
#